data_953722cf48038fcf9dff6aa5d68b3ef8
#
_entry.id   953722cf48038fcf9dff6aa5d68b3ef8
#
_cell.length_a   1.000
_cell.length_b   1.000
_cell.length_c   1.000
_cell.angle_alpha   90.00
_cell.angle_beta   90.00
_cell.angle_gamma   90.00
#
_symmetry.space_group_name_H-M   'P 1'
#
loop_
_entity.id
_entity.type
_entity.pdbx_description
1 polymer ?
#
loop_
_entity_poly.entity_id
_entity_poly.type
_entity_poly.pdbx_seq_one_letter_code
_entity_poly.pdbx_strand_id
1 'polypeptide(L)'
;MNQVATGTASTGSTRAMPALARYLGVTFGWTWTVWWVAVFAGRASVELPLSPLFALGGLGPLVGTMFVIRSMDPAYRKEFLRRLWDPRRIPGPWWLALAAVAVLPALAGYLAATALGRPPLAETAVTFGAVAFAVGFALAAGAVEEPGWRGIALDLLQIRLSPALAAILVGVPWALWHLPLFFLEGTYQHALGFGSARFWMFNLFLLPLSVLYAWLCHGARGSILIAILAHAGTNVAGSLIPQDALSDAFRMVVTLVAVFVVVGLTRGDLGRQGGEPRRTAG
;
A
#
# COMPACT_ATOMS: atom_id res chain seq x y z
N MET A 1 -12.35 -17.17 43.86
CA MET A 1 -10.98 -17.02 43.37
C MET A 1 -11.04 -16.94 41.85
N ASN A 2 -11.07 -15.76 41.30
CA ASN A 2 -10.98 -15.52 39.84
C ASN A 2 -10.58 -14.05 39.61
N GLN A 3 -9.29 -13.74 39.76
CA GLN A 3 -8.70 -12.48 39.37
C GLN A 3 -7.34 -12.72 38.74
N VAL A 4 -7.28 -13.13 37.47
CA VAL A 4 -5.99 -13.17 36.70
C VAL A 4 -6.17 -12.84 35.21
N ALA A 5 -7.33 -12.40 34.72
CA ALA A 5 -7.55 -12.21 33.28
C ALA A 5 -7.54 -10.76 32.77
N THR A 6 -7.40 -9.74 33.63
CA THR A 6 -7.57 -8.33 33.22
C THR A 6 -6.26 -7.57 32.94
N GLY A 7 -5.08 -8.12 33.26
CA GLY A 7 -3.80 -7.40 33.18
C GLY A 7 -3.12 -7.37 31.79
N THR A 8 -3.39 -8.34 30.92
CA THR A 8 -2.60 -8.51 29.67
C THR A 8 -3.14 -7.70 28.48
N ALA A 9 -4.42 -7.35 28.48
CA ALA A 9 -5.01 -6.56 27.39
C ALA A 9 -4.64 -5.08 27.45
N SER A 10 -4.39 -4.53 28.66
CA SER A 10 -4.08 -3.10 28.83
C SER A 10 -2.65 -2.75 28.41
N THR A 11 -1.68 -3.63 28.61
CA THR A 11 -0.26 -3.37 28.29
C THR A 11 0.03 -3.35 26.78
N GLY A 12 -0.65 -4.16 25.97
CA GLY A 12 -0.54 -4.14 24.52
C GLY A 12 -1.05 -2.83 23.89
N SER A 13 -2.15 -2.29 24.43
CA SER A 13 -2.77 -1.04 23.95
C SER A 13 -1.92 0.20 24.25
N THR A 14 -1.23 0.25 25.40
CA THR A 14 -0.41 1.42 25.77
C THR A 14 0.87 1.54 24.95
N ARG A 15 1.42 0.43 24.41
CA ARG A 15 2.66 0.41 23.61
C ARG A 15 2.42 0.56 22.11
N ALA A 16 1.19 0.32 21.61
CA ALA A 16 0.88 0.35 20.19
C ALA A 16 1.09 1.72 19.54
N MET A 17 0.55 2.78 20.15
CA MET A 17 0.68 4.15 19.60
C MET A 17 2.12 4.66 19.58
N PRO A 18 2.93 4.52 20.64
CA PRO A 18 4.35 4.84 20.58
C PRO A 18 5.12 4.03 19.52
N ALA A 19 4.77 2.76 19.28
CA ALA A 19 5.38 1.96 18.24
C ALA A 19 5.01 2.46 16.83
N LEU A 20 3.75 2.81 16.62
CA LEU A 20 3.29 3.43 15.37
C LEU A 20 3.97 4.77 15.11
N ALA A 21 4.06 5.63 16.13
CA ALA A 21 4.74 6.92 16.01
C ALA A 21 6.23 6.74 15.64
N ARG A 22 6.92 5.77 16.23
CA ARG A 22 8.30 5.43 15.88
C ARG A 22 8.41 4.91 14.44
N TYR A 23 7.50 4.04 14.03
CA TYR A 23 7.45 3.54 12.65
C TYR A 23 7.31 4.69 11.66
N LEU A 24 6.30 5.55 11.85
CA LEU A 24 6.07 6.70 10.97
C LEU A 24 7.23 7.70 11.01
N GLY A 25 7.76 8.01 12.20
CA GLY A 25 8.89 8.94 12.35
C GLY A 25 10.13 8.48 11.60
N VAL A 26 10.48 7.19 11.69
CA VAL A 26 11.62 6.62 10.95
C VAL A 26 11.33 6.57 9.46
N THR A 27 10.14 6.12 9.06
CA THR A 27 9.72 6.03 7.65
C THR A 27 9.78 7.39 6.95
N PHE A 28 9.13 8.40 7.53
CA PHE A 28 9.12 9.75 6.96
C PHE A 28 10.46 10.44 7.08
N GLY A 29 11.12 10.32 8.24
CA GLY A 29 12.45 10.92 8.46
C GLY A 29 13.46 10.42 7.44
N TRP A 30 13.50 9.10 7.18
CA TRP A 30 14.34 8.52 6.14
C TRP A 30 13.98 9.01 4.75
N THR A 31 12.74 8.73 4.31
CA THR A 31 12.29 8.99 2.94
C THR A 31 12.35 10.48 2.59
N TRP A 32 11.77 11.32 3.43
CA TRP A 32 11.69 12.74 3.13
C TRP A 32 13.05 13.41 3.14
N THR A 33 13.95 13.02 4.06
CA THR A 33 15.33 13.53 4.03
C THR A 33 16.01 13.19 2.71
N VAL A 34 15.95 11.94 2.27
CA VAL A 34 16.63 11.50 1.05
C VAL A 34 15.99 12.12 -0.20
N TRP A 35 14.66 12.12 -0.31
CA TRP A 35 13.99 12.65 -1.50
C TRP A 35 14.05 14.16 -1.58
N TRP A 36 13.96 14.90 -0.46
CA TRP A 36 14.17 16.36 -0.49
C TRP A 36 15.61 16.73 -0.83
N VAL A 37 16.60 15.96 -0.37
CA VAL A 37 17.98 16.16 -0.83
C VAL A 37 18.08 15.96 -2.35
N ALA A 38 17.41 14.97 -2.92
CA ALA A 38 17.37 14.76 -4.38
C ALA A 38 16.70 15.94 -5.11
N VAL A 39 15.56 16.44 -4.59
CA VAL A 39 14.85 17.60 -5.14
C VAL A 39 15.73 18.85 -5.15
N PHE A 40 16.36 19.18 -4.00
CA PHE A 40 17.19 20.40 -3.89
C PHE A 40 18.54 20.28 -4.61
N ALA A 41 19.03 19.07 -4.84
CA ALA A 41 20.23 18.85 -5.65
C ALA A 41 19.99 19.14 -7.15
N GLY A 42 18.73 19.40 -7.55
CA GLY A 42 18.36 19.69 -8.94
C GLY A 42 18.71 18.58 -9.93
N ARG A 43 18.96 17.39 -9.43
CA ARG A 43 19.22 16.21 -10.25
C ARG A 43 17.88 15.60 -10.60
N ALA A 44 17.41 15.97 -11.79
CA ALA A 44 16.35 15.24 -12.42
C ALA A 44 16.71 13.76 -12.41
N SER A 45 15.81 12.95 -11.91
CA SER A 45 15.89 11.49 -12.03
C SER A 45 15.64 11.06 -13.49
N VAL A 46 15.95 11.93 -14.45
CA VAL A 46 15.43 12.00 -15.81
C VAL A 46 15.58 10.70 -16.59
N GLU A 47 16.48 9.87 -16.23
CA GLU A 47 16.70 8.67 -17.05
C GLU A 47 16.34 7.39 -16.34
N LEU A 48 15.78 7.51 -15.12
CA LEU A 48 15.64 6.31 -14.33
C LEU A 48 14.54 6.39 -13.27
N PRO A 49 13.72 5.34 -13.18
CA PRO A 49 13.21 4.95 -11.88
C PRO A 49 14.34 4.48 -10.94
N LEU A 50 15.60 4.54 -11.36
CA LEU A 50 16.79 3.99 -10.70
C LEU A 50 17.80 5.05 -10.27
N SER A 51 17.44 6.32 -10.12
CA SER A 51 18.30 7.22 -9.38
C SER A 51 18.58 6.57 -8.01
N PRO A 52 19.83 6.35 -7.59
CA PRO A 52 20.16 5.77 -6.30
C PRO A 52 19.43 6.46 -5.13
N LEU A 53 19.23 7.79 -5.21
CA LEU A 53 18.51 8.56 -4.22
C LEU A 53 16.99 8.25 -4.23
N PHE A 54 16.40 8.05 -5.43
CA PHE A 54 15.00 7.64 -5.53
C PHE A 54 14.79 6.27 -4.86
N ALA A 55 15.60 5.28 -5.23
CA ALA A 55 15.53 3.94 -4.65
C ALA A 55 15.83 3.95 -3.14
N LEU A 56 16.87 4.68 -2.71
CA LEU A 56 17.25 4.80 -1.31
C LEU A 56 16.14 5.45 -0.46
N GLY A 57 15.52 6.53 -0.95
CA GLY A 57 14.40 7.18 -0.28
C GLY A 57 13.17 6.27 -0.19
N GLY A 58 12.92 5.47 -1.22
CA GLY A 58 11.84 4.48 -1.25
C GLY A 58 11.93 3.40 -0.16
N LEU A 59 13.12 3.15 0.39
CA LEU A 59 13.33 2.14 1.45
C LEU A 59 12.72 2.54 2.81
N GLY A 60 12.24 3.78 3.00
CA GLY A 60 11.77 4.26 4.31
C GLY A 60 10.78 3.34 5.03
N PRO A 61 9.71 2.85 4.40
CA PRO A 61 8.77 1.93 5.04
C PRO A 61 9.43 0.62 5.52
N LEU A 62 10.37 0.08 4.74
CA LEU A 62 11.14 -1.10 5.14
C LEU A 62 12.09 -0.79 6.31
N VAL A 63 12.80 0.34 6.25
CA VAL A 63 13.70 0.79 7.34
C VAL A 63 12.90 1.00 8.64
N GLY A 64 11.74 1.68 8.56
CA GLY A 64 10.83 1.84 9.69
C GLY A 64 10.34 0.50 10.25
N THR A 65 10.01 -0.45 9.36
CA THR A 65 9.64 -1.82 9.74
C THR A 65 10.78 -2.51 10.48
N MET A 66 11.98 -2.49 9.91
CA MET A 66 13.17 -3.12 10.51
C MET A 66 13.54 -2.50 11.85
N PHE A 67 13.31 -1.21 12.02
CA PHE A 67 13.55 -0.51 13.27
C PHE A 67 12.58 -0.95 14.36
N VAL A 68 11.27 -0.96 14.06
CA VAL A 68 10.22 -1.24 15.06
C VAL A 68 10.10 -2.72 15.36
N ILE A 69 10.22 -3.61 14.35
CA ILE A 69 10.03 -5.05 14.53
C ILE A 69 11.01 -5.67 15.54
N ARG A 70 12.19 -5.06 15.70
CA ARG A 70 13.20 -5.51 16.68
C ARG A 70 12.72 -5.40 18.12
N SER A 71 11.83 -4.45 18.41
CA SER A 71 11.25 -4.25 19.74
C SER A 71 9.94 -5.00 19.97
N MET A 72 9.47 -5.76 18.97
CA MET A 72 8.28 -6.58 19.06
C MET A 72 8.57 -7.95 19.69
N ASP A 73 7.52 -8.58 20.19
CA ASP A 73 7.58 -9.94 20.73
C ASP A 73 8.21 -10.92 19.72
N PRO A 74 9.10 -11.84 20.14
CA PRO A 74 9.74 -12.82 19.26
C PRO A 74 8.75 -13.70 18.48
N ALA A 75 7.60 -14.07 19.08
CA ALA A 75 6.57 -14.85 18.40
C ALA A 75 5.90 -14.01 17.30
N TYR A 76 5.63 -12.72 17.57
CA TYR A 76 5.12 -11.80 16.55
C TYR A 76 6.12 -11.65 15.40
N ARG A 77 7.42 -11.47 15.67
CA ARG A 77 8.46 -11.37 14.63
C ARG A 77 8.51 -12.60 13.73
N LYS A 78 8.47 -13.80 14.33
CA LYS A 78 8.46 -15.06 13.59
C LYS A 78 7.22 -15.17 12.71
N GLU A 79 6.05 -14.81 13.24
CA GLU A 79 4.80 -14.84 12.50
C GLU A 79 4.76 -13.76 11.40
N PHE A 80 5.26 -12.56 11.69
CA PHE A 80 5.40 -11.48 10.71
C PHE A 80 6.21 -11.94 9.49
N LEU A 81 7.37 -12.57 9.72
CA LEU A 81 8.19 -13.09 8.62
C LEU A 81 7.45 -14.16 7.79
N ARG A 82 6.72 -15.08 8.43
CA ARG A 82 5.91 -16.06 7.70
C ARG A 82 4.84 -15.41 6.82
N ARG A 83 4.25 -14.32 7.28
CA ARG A 83 3.24 -13.57 6.51
C ARG A 83 3.79 -12.95 5.24
N LEU A 84 5.10 -12.66 5.19
CA LEU A 84 5.78 -12.08 4.01
C LEU A 84 5.99 -13.10 2.88
N TRP A 85 6.17 -14.38 3.21
CA TRP A 85 6.69 -15.34 2.24
C TRP A 85 5.84 -16.60 2.03
N ASP A 86 4.90 -16.91 2.93
CA ASP A 86 4.15 -18.16 2.86
C ASP A 86 2.91 -18.05 1.96
N PRO A 87 2.96 -18.54 0.70
CA PRO A 87 1.84 -18.47 -0.22
C PRO A 87 0.68 -19.41 0.18
N ARG A 88 0.92 -20.39 1.06
CA ARG A 88 -0.10 -21.32 1.55
C ARG A 88 -1.15 -20.63 2.41
N ARG A 89 -0.87 -19.39 2.85
CA ARG A 89 -1.83 -18.53 3.54
C ARG A 89 -2.92 -18.01 2.63
N ILE A 90 -2.68 -18.00 1.31
CA ILE A 90 -3.59 -17.44 0.32
C ILE A 90 -4.50 -18.55 -0.20
N PRO A 91 -5.77 -18.64 0.26
CA PRO A 91 -6.72 -19.62 -0.27
C PRO A 91 -7.01 -19.37 -1.76
N GLY A 92 -7.37 -20.42 -2.50
CA GLY A 92 -7.60 -20.35 -3.94
C GLY A 92 -8.44 -19.14 -4.42
N PRO A 93 -9.62 -18.86 -3.85
CA PRO A 93 -10.45 -17.74 -4.27
C PRO A 93 -9.79 -16.37 -4.12
N TRP A 94 -8.82 -16.22 -3.20
CA TRP A 94 -8.15 -14.94 -2.94
C TRP A 94 -7.14 -14.58 -4.01
N TRP A 95 -6.67 -15.52 -4.81
CA TRP A 95 -5.89 -15.23 -6.02
C TRP A 95 -6.75 -14.53 -7.08
N LEU A 96 -8.02 -14.90 -7.22
CA LEU A 96 -8.95 -14.19 -8.10
C LEU A 96 -9.28 -12.80 -7.57
N ALA A 97 -9.49 -12.67 -6.25
CA ALA A 97 -9.71 -11.37 -5.61
C ALA A 97 -8.49 -10.44 -5.79
N LEU A 98 -7.27 -10.96 -5.64
CA LEU A 98 -6.03 -10.23 -5.93
C LEU A 98 -6.01 -9.74 -7.38
N ALA A 99 -6.24 -10.62 -8.34
CA ALA A 99 -6.25 -10.27 -9.76
C ALA A 99 -7.33 -9.21 -10.08
N ALA A 100 -8.51 -9.34 -9.47
CA ALA A 100 -9.59 -8.38 -9.61
C ALA A 100 -9.18 -6.99 -9.06
N VAL A 101 -8.65 -6.91 -7.84
CA VAL A 101 -8.19 -5.64 -7.24
C VAL A 101 -7.07 -5.01 -8.06
N ALA A 102 -6.15 -5.82 -8.55
CA ALA A 102 -4.99 -5.35 -9.31
C ALA A 102 -5.36 -4.76 -10.68
N VAL A 103 -6.28 -5.40 -11.40
CA VAL A 103 -6.49 -5.12 -12.83
C VAL A 103 -7.80 -4.40 -13.12
N LEU A 104 -8.93 -4.82 -12.49
CA LEU A 104 -10.24 -4.33 -12.90
C LEU A 104 -10.42 -2.81 -12.79
N PRO A 105 -9.92 -2.11 -11.76
CA PRO A 105 -10.09 -0.66 -11.71
C PRO A 105 -9.42 0.07 -12.88
N ALA A 106 -8.19 -0.31 -13.24
CA ALA A 106 -7.47 0.30 -14.34
C ALA A 106 -8.11 -0.04 -15.70
N LEU A 107 -8.50 -1.30 -15.90
CA LEU A 107 -9.16 -1.75 -17.12
C LEU A 107 -10.53 -1.09 -17.29
N ALA A 108 -11.34 -1.05 -16.24
CA ALA A 108 -12.66 -0.42 -16.29
C ALA A 108 -12.55 1.08 -16.57
N GLY A 109 -11.58 1.77 -15.97
CA GLY A 109 -11.30 3.17 -16.25
C GLY A 109 -10.96 3.40 -17.72
N TYR A 110 -10.07 2.60 -18.28
CA TYR A 110 -9.68 2.67 -19.67
C TYR A 110 -10.86 2.41 -20.62
N LEU A 111 -11.63 1.33 -20.38
CA LEU A 111 -12.77 0.97 -21.22
C LEU A 111 -13.87 2.04 -21.17
N ALA A 112 -14.16 2.61 -20.00
CA ALA A 112 -15.14 3.68 -19.86
C ALA A 112 -14.72 4.95 -20.59
N ALA A 113 -13.45 5.36 -20.49
CA ALA A 113 -12.93 6.52 -21.20
C ALA A 113 -12.97 6.30 -22.73
N THR A 114 -12.63 5.11 -23.20
CA THR A 114 -12.71 4.72 -24.61
C THR A 114 -14.16 4.76 -25.13
N ALA A 115 -15.10 4.22 -24.38
CA ALA A 115 -16.54 4.22 -24.73
C ALA A 115 -17.12 5.65 -24.82
N LEU A 116 -16.52 6.61 -24.12
CA LEU A 116 -16.87 8.03 -24.20
C LEU A 116 -16.13 8.79 -25.30
N GLY A 117 -15.55 8.08 -26.27
CA GLY A 117 -14.93 8.67 -27.46
C GLY A 117 -13.52 9.19 -27.23
N ARG A 118 -12.85 8.83 -26.12
CA ARG A 118 -11.42 9.10 -26.00
C ARG A 118 -10.66 8.15 -26.92
N PRO A 119 -9.76 8.66 -27.77
CA PRO A 119 -8.97 7.77 -28.62
C PRO A 119 -8.12 6.83 -27.71
N PRO A 120 -7.97 5.57 -28.12
CA PRO A 120 -6.95 4.74 -27.47
C PRO A 120 -5.65 5.50 -27.52
N LEU A 121 -4.97 5.62 -26.36
CA LEU A 121 -3.67 6.27 -26.31
C LEU A 121 -2.75 5.53 -27.28
N ALA A 122 -1.98 6.29 -28.05
CA ALA A 122 -1.12 5.75 -29.11
C ALA A 122 -0.40 4.50 -28.64
N GLU A 123 -0.41 3.47 -29.47
CA GLU A 123 0.25 2.19 -29.20
C GLU A 123 1.74 2.44 -28.94
N THR A 124 2.09 2.62 -27.68
CA THR A 124 3.48 2.55 -27.27
C THR A 124 3.87 1.10 -27.43
N ALA A 125 4.83 0.81 -28.32
CA ALA A 125 5.33 -0.54 -28.52
C ALA A 125 5.79 -1.11 -27.14
N VAL A 126 4.99 -2.01 -26.58
CA VAL A 126 5.28 -2.64 -25.29
C VAL A 126 6.34 -3.71 -25.56
N THR A 127 7.60 -3.41 -25.25
CA THR A 127 8.70 -4.38 -25.40
C THR A 127 8.74 -5.33 -24.20
N PHE A 128 9.23 -6.55 -24.41
CA PHE A 128 9.45 -7.50 -23.31
C PHE A 128 10.32 -6.91 -22.19
N GLY A 129 11.36 -6.14 -22.55
CA GLY A 129 12.21 -5.46 -21.56
C GLY A 129 11.46 -4.45 -20.69
N ALA A 130 10.55 -3.65 -21.29
CA ALA A 130 9.73 -2.70 -20.58
C ALA A 130 8.76 -3.39 -19.60
N VAL A 131 8.14 -4.50 -20.02
CA VAL A 131 7.26 -5.29 -19.14
C VAL A 131 8.05 -5.90 -17.99
N ALA A 132 9.18 -6.56 -18.29
CA ALA A 132 10.02 -7.18 -17.28
C ALA A 132 10.51 -6.16 -16.23
N PHE A 133 10.91 -4.96 -16.71
CA PHE A 133 11.29 -3.86 -15.85
C PHE A 133 10.10 -3.39 -14.97
N ALA A 134 8.93 -3.14 -15.55
CA ALA A 134 7.74 -2.70 -14.82
C ALA A 134 7.34 -3.72 -13.74
N VAL A 135 7.35 -5.02 -14.05
CA VAL A 135 7.05 -6.09 -13.11
C VAL A 135 8.09 -6.13 -11.98
N GLY A 136 9.39 -6.12 -12.32
CA GLY A 136 10.47 -6.14 -11.32
C GLY A 136 10.42 -4.94 -10.38
N PHE A 137 10.24 -3.75 -10.93
CA PHE A 137 10.10 -2.51 -10.17
C PHE A 137 8.86 -2.54 -9.26
N ALA A 138 7.71 -2.96 -9.78
CA ALA A 138 6.46 -3.04 -9.04
C ALA A 138 6.53 -4.06 -7.88
N LEU A 139 7.17 -5.21 -8.10
CA LEU A 139 7.42 -6.20 -7.05
C LEU A 139 8.35 -5.64 -5.96
N ALA A 140 9.41 -4.93 -6.35
CA ALA A 140 10.31 -4.28 -5.41
C ALA A 140 9.59 -3.22 -4.57
N ALA A 141 8.76 -2.37 -5.19
CA ALA A 141 7.96 -1.37 -4.50
C ALA A 141 7.02 -2.02 -3.46
N GLY A 142 6.24 -3.03 -3.88
CA GLY A 142 5.36 -3.76 -2.95
C GLY A 142 6.12 -4.42 -1.81
N ALA A 143 7.27 -5.06 -2.08
CA ALA A 143 8.11 -5.72 -1.08
C ALA A 143 8.74 -4.76 -0.06
N VAL A 144 8.97 -3.51 -0.46
CA VAL A 144 9.55 -2.46 0.40
C VAL A 144 8.46 -1.78 1.24
N GLU A 145 7.28 -1.56 0.67
CA GLU A 145 6.23 -0.77 1.28
C GLU A 145 5.28 -1.59 2.16
N GLU A 146 4.78 -2.71 1.66
CA GLU A 146 3.70 -3.45 2.32
C GLU A 146 4.05 -4.07 3.67
N PRO A 147 5.32 -4.49 3.93
CA PRO A 147 5.73 -4.89 5.29
C PRO A 147 5.47 -3.80 6.33
N GLY A 148 5.67 -2.55 5.95
CA GLY A 148 5.42 -1.39 6.80
C GLY A 148 3.94 -1.04 6.91
N TRP A 149 3.26 -0.83 5.79
CA TRP A 149 1.88 -0.36 5.77
C TRP A 149 0.90 -1.43 6.25
N ARG A 150 0.96 -2.67 5.72
CA ARG A 150 0.01 -3.76 6.05
C ARG A 150 0.54 -4.71 7.11
N GLY A 151 1.85 -4.70 7.34
CA GLY A 151 2.46 -5.49 8.40
C GLY A 151 2.50 -4.78 9.75
N ILE A 152 3.04 -3.56 9.82
CA ILE A 152 3.24 -2.82 11.08
C ILE A 152 2.10 -1.84 11.34
N ALA A 153 1.87 -0.87 10.45
CA ALA A 153 0.93 0.22 10.72
C ALA A 153 -0.50 -0.29 10.88
N LEU A 154 -0.97 -1.15 9.98
CA LEU A 154 -2.31 -1.74 10.04
C LEU A 154 -2.50 -2.59 11.31
N ASP A 155 -1.53 -3.46 11.63
CA ASP A 155 -1.62 -4.31 12.83
C ASP A 155 -1.72 -3.48 14.11
N LEU A 156 -0.91 -2.40 14.24
CA LEU A 156 -0.91 -1.53 15.40
C LEU A 156 -2.20 -0.71 15.54
N LEU A 157 -2.73 -0.20 14.44
CA LEU A 157 -4.00 0.54 14.44
C LEU A 157 -5.19 -0.35 14.80
N GLN A 158 -5.21 -1.58 14.30
CA GLN A 158 -6.28 -2.55 14.56
C GLN A 158 -6.35 -3.05 16.00
N ILE A 159 -5.41 -2.68 16.86
CA ILE A 159 -5.51 -2.93 18.31
C ILE A 159 -6.63 -2.08 18.92
N ARG A 160 -6.91 -0.91 18.35
CA ARG A 160 -7.86 0.08 18.89
C ARG A 160 -9.02 0.42 17.97
N LEU A 161 -8.89 0.16 16.67
CA LEU A 161 -9.81 0.61 15.65
C LEU A 161 -10.40 -0.58 14.89
N SER A 162 -11.59 -0.36 14.32
CA SER A 162 -12.15 -1.32 13.37
C SER A 162 -11.22 -1.49 12.17
N PRO A 163 -11.20 -2.69 11.54
CA PRO A 163 -10.35 -2.96 10.40
C PRO A 163 -10.49 -1.95 9.25
N ALA A 164 -11.71 -1.55 8.91
CA ALA A 164 -11.95 -0.57 7.86
C ALA A 164 -11.37 0.81 8.21
N LEU A 165 -11.61 1.31 9.43
CA LEU A 165 -11.07 2.60 9.87
C LEU A 165 -9.53 2.57 9.94
N ALA A 166 -8.97 1.50 10.48
CA ALA A 166 -7.51 1.31 10.52
C ALA A 166 -6.90 1.34 9.12
N ALA A 167 -7.54 0.68 8.14
CA ALA A 167 -7.08 0.65 6.75
C ALA A 167 -7.13 2.03 6.09
N ILE A 168 -8.19 2.81 6.30
CA ILE A 168 -8.29 4.20 5.81
C ILE A 168 -7.17 5.04 6.43
N LEU A 169 -6.97 4.93 7.75
CA LEU A 169 -5.94 5.68 8.45
C LEU A 169 -4.50 5.28 8.08
N VAL A 170 -4.27 4.08 7.55
CA VAL A 170 -3.00 3.72 6.90
C VAL A 170 -2.86 4.42 5.56
N GLY A 171 -3.96 4.57 4.80
CA GLY A 171 -3.95 5.26 3.51
C GLY A 171 -3.50 6.71 3.58
N VAL A 172 -3.82 7.42 4.68
CA VAL A 172 -3.44 8.84 4.85
C VAL A 172 -1.92 9.03 4.90
N PRO A 173 -1.16 8.44 5.84
CA PRO A 173 0.30 8.58 5.82
C PRO A 173 0.92 7.96 4.56
N TRP A 174 0.33 6.93 3.97
CA TRP A 174 0.81 6.37 2.72
C TRP A 174 0.72 7.38 1.58
N ALA A 175 -0.38 8.13 1.46
CA ALA A 175 -0.51 9.22 0.50
C ALA A 175 0.51 10.34 0.77
N LEU A 176 0.60 10.82 2.01
CA LEU A 176 1.52 11.88 2.39
C LEU A 176 3.00 11.49 2.18
N TRP A 177 3.33 10.21 2.32
CA TRP A 177 4.68 9.71 2.12
C TRP A 177 5.21 9.99 0.70
N HIS A 178 4.33 9.99 -0.31
CA HIS A 178 4.68 10.28 -1.71
C HIS A 178 4.91 11.77 -2.00
N LEU A 179 4.60 12.68 -1.05
CA LEU A 179 4.60 14.13 -1.31
C LEU A 179 5.89 14.66 -1.97
N PRO A 180 7.12 14.30 -1.54
CA PRO A 180 8.33 14.80 -2.17
C PRO A 180 8.47 14.42 -3.65
N LEU A 181 7.87 13.28 -4.06
CA LEU A 181 7.95 12.83 -5.46
C LEU A 181 7.23 13.76 -6.44
N PHE A 182 6.27 14.55 -5.98
CA PHE A 182 5.62 15.57 -6.84
C PHE A 182 6.56 16.72 -7.19
N PHE A 183 7.69 16.84 -6.50
CA PHE A 183 8.73 17.84 -6.72
C PHE A 183 10.00 17.23 -7.30
N LEU A 184 10.08 15.91 -7.43
CA LEU A 184 11.23 15.21 -7.97
C LEU A 184 11.00 14.94 -9.46
N GLU A 185 11.69 15.70 -10.30
CA GLU A 185 11.59 15.62 -11.76
C GLU A 185 11.85 14.18 -12.26
N GLY A 186 11.12 13.76 -13.29
CA GLY A 186 11.22 12.42 -13.89
C GLY A 186 10.42 11.33 -13.16
N THR A 187 9.78 11.64 -12.03
CA THR A 187 8.87 10.68 -11.39
C THR A 187 7.46 10.75 -12.00
N TYR A 188 6.70 9.67 -11.86
CA TYR A 188 5.28 9.63 -12.22
C TYR A 188 4.48 10.72 -11.48
N GLN A 189 4.72 10.89 -10.19
CA GLN A 189 4.04 11.90 -9.37
C GLN A 189 4.33 13.32 -9.83
N HIS A 190 5.57 13.63 -10.20
CA HIS A 190 5.92 14.93 -10.76
C HIS A 190 5.15 15.21 -12.05
N ALA A 191 5.01 14.21 -12.94
CA ALA A 191 4.24 14.33 -14.17
C ALA A 191 2.73 14.56 -13.95
N LEU A 192 2.18 14.18 -12.78
CA LEU A 192 0.80 14.53 -12.42
C LEU A 192 0.63 16.01 -12.09
N GLY A 193 1.68 16.69 -11.63
CA GLY A 193 1.70 18.10 -11.24
C GLY A 193 1.12 18.33 -9.83
N PHE A 194 1.92 18.93 -8.96
CA PHE A 194 1.49 19.28 -7.60
C PHE A 194 0.26 20.20 -7.61
N GLY A 195 -0.74 19.89 -6.78
CA GLY A 195 -1.98 20.67 -6.67
C GLY A 195 -2.99 20.49 -7.82
N SER A 196 -2.65 19.77 -8.89
CA SER A 196 -3.55 19.47 -10.00
C SER A 196 -4.71 18.55 -9.60
N ALA A 197 -5.73 18.43 -10.46
CA ALA A 197 -6.78 17.43 -10.25
C ALA A 197 -6.21 16.00 -10.13
N ARG A 198 -5.21 15.64 -10.94
CA ARG A 198 -4.56 14.32 -10.89
C ARG A 198 -3.72 14.11 -9.63
N PHE A 199 -3.12 15.17 -9.07
CA PHE A 199 -2.51 15.12 -7.74
C PHE A 199 -3.51 14.68 -6.68
N TRP A 200 -4.68 15.32 -6.62
CA TRP A 200 -5.71 14.97 -5.64
C TRP A 200 -6.28 13.58 -5.89
N MET A 201 -6.50 13.21 -7.15
CA MET A 201 -6.97 11.87 -7.51
C MET A 201 -5.98 10.79 -7.06
N PHE A 202 -4.69 10.96 -7.30
CA PHE A 202 -3.65 10.03 -6.85
C PHE A 202 -3.68 9.84 -5.33
N ASN A 203 -3.62 10.95 -4.57
CA ASN A 203 -3.56 10.88 -3.11
C ASN A 203 -4.85 10.31 -2.49
N LEU A 204 -6.02 10.72 -3.00
CA LEU A 204 -7.30 10.21 -2.52
C LEU A 204 -7.52 8.75 -2.91
N PHE A 205 -6.99 8.29 -4.05
CA PHE A 205 -7.10 6.91 -4.49
C PHE A 205 -6.40 5.92 -3.54
N LEU A 206 -5.32 6.34 -2.87
CA LEU A 206 -4.58 5.48 -1.94
C LEU A 206 -5.41 5.09 -0.70
N LEU A 207 -6.42 5.88 -0.32
CA LEU A 207 -7.28 5.57 0.83
C LEU A 207 -8.17 4.34 0.57
N PRO A 208 -9.04 4.33 -0.48
CA PRO A 208 -9.86 3.16 -0.79
C PRO A 208 -9.00 1.95 -1.21
N LEU A 209 -7.87 2.17 -1.89
CA LEU A 209 -6.94 1.11 -2.22
C LEU A 209 -6.35 0.45 -0.97
N SER A 210 -6.04 1.25 0.06
CA SER A 210 -5.58 0.75 1.36
C SER A 210 -6.61 -0.18 2.02
N VAL A 211 -7.91 0.11 1.88
CA VAL A 211 -8.98 -0.75 2.39
C VAL A 211 -9.02 -2.08 1.65
N LEU A 212 -8.91 -2.07 0.33
CA LEU A 212 -8.89 -3.31 -0.47
C LEU A 212 -7.68 -4.19 -0.16
N TYR A 213 -6.50 -3.59 0.04
CA TYR A 213 -5.31 -4.35 0.42
C TYR A 213 -5.45 -4.95 1.83
N ALA A 214 -6.02 -4.21 2.79
CA ALA A 214 -6.31 -4.76 4.12
C ALA A 214 -7.32 -5.92 4.04
N TRP A 215 -8.35 -5.80 3.22
CA TRP A 215 -9.33 -6.87 2.96
C TRP A 215 -8.67 -8.11 2.39
N LEU A 216 -7.79 -7.98 1.39
CA LEU A 216 -7.01 -9.09 0.84
C LEU A 216 -6.15 -9.75 1.93
N CYS A 217 -5.45 -8.97 2.76
CA CYS A 217 -4.65 -9.49 3.86
C CYS A 217 -5.50 -10.33 4.84
N HIS A 218 -6.67 -9.83 5.22
CA HIS A 218 -7.54 -10.53 6.18
C HIS A 218 -8.07 -11.84 5.60
N GLY A 219 -8.58 -11.82 4.37
CA GLY A 219 -9.07 -13.01 3.72
C GLY A 219 -7.99 -14.05 3.41
N ALA A 220 -6.77 -13.60 3.23
CA ALA A 220 -5.59 -14.45 3.06
C ALA A 220 -4.89 -14.79 4.39
N ARG A 221 -5.64 -14.96 5.49
CA ARG A 221 -5.11 -15.38 6.79
C ARG A 221 -3.97 -14.48 7.30
N GLY A 222 -4.09 -13.17 7.04
CA GLY A 222 -3.11 -12.17 7.42
C GLY A 222 -1.85 -12.17 6.57
N SER A 223 -1.87 -12.71 5.37
CA SER A 223 -0.73 -12.69 4.45
C SER A 223 -0.37 -11.25 4.08
N ILE A 224 0.89 -10.86 4.24
CA ILE A 224 1.43 -9.60 3.70
C ILE A 224 1.82 -9.82 2.23
N LEU A 225 2.19 -11.05 1.87
CA LEU A 225 2.52 -11.41 0.49
C LEU A 225 1.40 -11.04 -0.49
N ILE A 226 0.12 -11.27 -0.14
CA ILE A 226 -0.99 -10.91 -1.03
C ILE A 226 -1.06 -9.40 -1.28
N ALA A 227 -0.75 -8.57 -0.26
CA ALA A 227 -0.69 -7.13 -0.44
C ALA A 227 0.49 -6.70 -1.31
N ILE A 228 1.67 -7.33 -1.14
CA ILE A 228 2.84 -7.12 -2.00
C ILE A 228 2.48 -7.40 -3.46
N LEU A 229 1.82 -8.52 -3.72
CA LEU A 229 1.41 -8.91 -5.07
C LEU A 229 0.29 -8.03 -5.63
N ALA A 230 -0.67 -7.61 -4.79
CA ALA A 230 -1.73 -6.69 -5.21
C ALA A 230 -1.16 -5.30 -5.55
N HIS A 231 -0.22 -4.79 -4.75
CA HIS A 231 0.49 -3.55 -5.00
C HIS A 231 1.27 -3.63 -6.33
N ALA A 232 2.05 -4.69 -6.49
CA ALA A 232 2.78 -4.93 -7.75
C ALA A 232 1.82 -4.99 -8.94
N GLY A 233 0.74 -5.75 -8.86
CA GLY A 233 -0.25 -5.88 -9.91
C GLY A 233 -0.95 -4.56 -10.24
N THR A 234 -1.30 -3.75 -9.24
CA THR A 234 -1.89 -2.42 -9.42
C THR A 234 -0.92 -1.46 -10.15
N ASN A 235 0.37 -1.50 -9.80
CA ASN A 235 1.39 -0.68 -10.44
C ASN A 235 1.64 -1.14 -11.88
N VAL A 236 1.73 -2.45 -12.13
CA VAL A 236 1.86 -3.01 -13.49
C VAL A 236 0.65 -2.64 -14.34
N ALA A 237 -0.58 -2.83 -13.83
CA ALA A 237 -1.78 -2.45 -14.56
C ALA A 237 -1.80 -0.95 -14.89
N GLY A 238 -1.43 -0.09 -13.92
CA GLY A 238 -1.33 1.36 -14.13
C GLY A 238 -0.23 1.77 -15.12
N SER A 239 0.81 0.95 -15.27
CA SER A 239 1.91 1.22 -16.23
C SER A 239 1.61 0.72 -17.64
N LEU A 240 0.86 -0.38 -17.77
CA LEU A 240 0.59 -1.01 -19.06
C LEU A 240 -0.75 -0.60 -19.67
N ILE A 241 -1.74 -0.26 -18.84
CA ILE A 241 -3.04 0.20 -19.30
C ILE A 241 -3.00 1.74 -19.33
N PRO A 242 -3.17 2.37 -20.50
CA PRO A 242 -3.11 3.82 -20.63
C PRO A 242 -4.12 4.52 -19.72
N GLN A 243 -3.68 5.57 -19.02
CA GLN A 243 -4.49 6.31 -18.07
C GLN A 243 -4.45 7.82 -18.38
N ASP A 244 -5.63 8.43 -18.45
CA ASP A 244 -5.81 9.88 -18.48
C ASP A 244 -6.69 10.33 -17.29
N ALA A 245 -6.97 11.61 -17.17
CA ALA A 245 -7.77 12.13 -16.07
C ALA A 245 -9.18 11.52 -15.99
N LEU A 246 -9.78 11.16 -17.13
CA LEU A 246 -11.12 10.56 -17.19
C LEU A 246 -11.07 9.09 -16.76
N SER A 247 -10.10 8.31 -17.26
CA SER A 247 -9.88 6.93 -16.84
C SER A 247 -9.48 6.83 -15.36
N ASP A 248 -8.68 7.77 -14.84
CA ASP A 248 -8.38 7.87 -13.41
C ASP A 248 -9.65 8.11 -12.58
N ALA A 249 -10.59 8.95 -13.06
CA ALA A 249 -11.88 9.18 -12.39
C ALA A 249 -12.74 7.91 -12.33
N PHE A 250 -12.88 7.18 -13.43
CA PHE A 250 -13.61 5.91 -13.46
C PHE A 250 -12.93 4.84 -12.61
N ARG A 251 -11.61 4.77 -12.65
CA ARG A 251 -10.81 3.90 -11.76
C ARG A 251 -11.12 4.16 -10.29
N MET A 252 -11.21 5.44 -9.90
CA MET A 252 -11.62 5.84 -8.56
C MET A 252 -13.02 5.35 -8.23
N VAL A 253 -14.00 5.58 -9.12
CA VAL A 253 -15.40 5.17 -8.91
C VAL A 253 -15.49 3.66 -8.73
N VAL A 254 -14.87 2.86 -9.60
CA VAL A 254 -14.87 1.40 -9.50
C VAL A 254 -14.24 0.93 -8.19
N THR A 255 -13.14 1.56 -7.77
CA THR A 255 -12.48 1.23 -6.50
C THR A 255 -13.36 1.57 -5.30
N LEU A 256 -14.02 2.73 -5.31
CA LEU A 256 -14.96 3.11 -4.25
C LEU A 256 -16.15 2.17 -4.18
N VAL A 257 -16.75 1.78 -5.32
CA VAL A 257 -17.82 0.77 -5.36
C VAL A 257 -17.35 -0.54 -4.75
N ALA A 258 -16.16 -1.02 -5.12
CA ALA A 258 -15.59 -2.23 -4.54
C ALA A 258 -15.42 -2.12 -3.01
N VAL A 259 -14.94 -0.98 -2.52
CA VAL A 259 -14.81 -0.72 -1.07
C VAL A 259 -16.17 -0.72 -0.39
N PHE A 260 -17.18 -0.03 -0.95
CA PHE A 260 -18.53 -0.02 -0.38
C PHE A 260 -19.12 -1.43 -0.31
N VAL A 261 -18.95 -2.24 -1.36
CA VAL A 261 -19.40 -3.63 -1.37
C VAL A 261 -18.68 -4.45 -0.29
N VAL A 262 -17.35 -4.37 -0.23
CA VAL A 262 -16.55 -5.10 0.75
C VAL A 262 -16.91 -4.70 2.18
N VAL A 263 -16.94 -3.40 2.47
CA VAL A 263 -17.26 -2.87 3.81
C VAL A 263 -18.70 -3.23 4.20
N GLY A 264 -19.65 -3.13 3.26
CA GLY A 264 -21.04 -3.50 3.50
C GLY A 264 -21.22 -5.00 3.79
N LEU A 265 -20.65 -5.86 2.95
CA LEU A 265 -20.74 -7.32 3.12
C LEU A 265 -20.02 -7.81 4.40
N THR A 266 -18.93 -7.17 4.78
CA THR A 266 -18.13 -7.54 5.97
C THR A 266 -18.50 -6.73 7.22
N ARG A 267 -19.47 -5.82 7.14
CA ARG A 267 -19.85 -4.90 8.24
C ARG A 267 -18.66 -4.13 8.82
N GLY A 268 -17.67 -3.80 7.97
CA GLY A 268 -16.48 -3.08 8.36
C GLY A 268 -15.33 -3.93 8.92
N ASP A 269 -15.56 -5.22 9.16
CA ASP A 269 -14.51 -6.13 9.69
C ASP A 269 -13.53 -6.59 8.60
N LEU A 270 -13.80 -6.27 7.34
CA LEU A 270 -12.99 -6.65 6.18
C LEU A 270 -12.65 -8.15 6.14
N GLY A 271 -13.56 -9.02 6.64
CA GLY A 271 -13.35 -10.47 6.71
C GLY A 271 -12.31 -10.92 7.73
N ARG A 272 -11.94 -10.06 8.68
CA ARG A 272 -11.05 -10.42 9.78
C ARG A 272 -11.68 -11.55 10.58
N GLN A 273 -11.04 -12.72 10.55
CA GLN A 273 -11.49 -13.84 11.38
C GLN A 273 -11.27 -13.45 12.86
N GLY A 274 -12.32 -13.59 13.68
CA GLY A 274 -12.27 -13.35 15.10
C GLY A 274 -11.27 -14.26 15.77
N GLY A 275 -10.06 -13.80 15.89
CA GLY A 275 -8.96 -14.39 16.64
C GLY A 275 -8.42 -13.33 17.57
N GLU A 276 -7.85 -13.72 18.70
CA GLU A 276 -7.27 -12.84 19.72
C GLU A 276 -6.51 -11.64 19.11
N PRO A 277 -6.58 -10.46 19.75
CA PRO A 277 -5.77 -9.31 19.31
C PRO A 277 -4.32 -9.79 19.21
N ARG A 278 -3.70 -9.59 18.03
CA ARG A 278 -2.30 -9.97 17.81
C ARG A 278 -1.46 -9.33 18.91
N ARG A 279 -0.86 -10.17 19.75
CA ARG A 279 0.04 -9.68 20.80
C ARG A 279 1.27 -9.07 20.14
N THR A 280 1.28 -7.74 19.98
CA THR A 280 2.34 -7.00 19.31
C THR A 280 3.41 -6.49 20.27
N ALA A 281 3.17 -6.59 21.59
CA ALA A 281 4.09 -6.07 22.60
C ALA A 281 4.31 -7.10 23.71
N GLY A 282 5.55 -7.52 23.89
CA GLY A 282 6.12 -8.03 25.12
C GLY A 282 6.52 -6.88 26.02
#